data_873dcfa256f7a46fd5d752473363e99b
#
_entry.id   873dcfa256f7a46fd5d752473363e99b
#
_cell.length_a   1.000
_cell.length_b   1.000
_cell.length_c   1.000
_cell.angle_alpha   90.00
_cell.angle_beta   90.00
_cell.angle_gamma   90.00
#
_symmetry.space_group_name_H-M   'P 1'
#
loop_
_entity.id
_entity.type
_entity.pdbx_description
1 polymer ?
#
loop_
_entity_poly.entity_id
_entity_poly.type
_entity_poly.pdbx_seq_one_letter_code
_entity_poly.pdbx_strand_id
1 'polypeptide(L)'
;MVNSRQKGKRGELELAKKLREYGYTCRRGQQYCGANGDADVVGIPGVHIECKRTNRISPYDFVEQAQRDAKEGELPIVFLRRDNSEWLALMPMDVAMRLIKSWEVD
;
A
#
# COMPACT_ATOMS: atom_id res chain seq x y z
N MET A 1 -5.72 -18.07 -18.42
CA MET A 1 -5.28 -16.68 -18.34
C MET A 1 -5.76 -16.04 -17.04
N VAL A 2 -4.88 -15.46 -16.29
CA VAL A 2 -5.26 -14.86 -15.00
C VAL A 2 -5.91 -13.52 -15.25
N ASN A 3 -7.12 -13.34 -14.73
CA ASN A 3 -7.81 -12.07 -14.78
C ASN A 3 -7.08 -11.06 -13.86
N SER A 4 -6.66 -9.93 -14.41
CA SER A 4 -5.89 -8.92 -13.66
C SER A 4 -6.65 -8.36 -12.46
N ARG A 5 -7.98 -8.27 -12.54
CA ARG A 5 -8.81 -7.82 -11.40
C ARG A 5 -8.74 -8.83 -10.25
N GLN A 6 -8.83 -10.13 -10.57
CA GLN A 6 -8.73 -11.18 -9.55
C GLN A 6 -7.35 -11.22 -8.92
N LYS A 7 -6.31 -11.02 -9.72
CA LYS A 7 -4.94 -10.98 -9.22
C LYS A 7 -4.75 -9.79 -8.27
N GLY A 8 -5.26 -8.62 -8.64
CA GLY A 8 -5.23 -7.44 -7.79
C GLY A 8 -5.99 -7.65 -6.50
N LYS A 9 -7.19 -8.21 -6.58
CA LYS A 9 -8.02 -8.51 -5.42
C LYS A 9 -7.31 -9.48 -4.46
N ARG A 10 -6.71 -10.55 -4.99
CA ARG A 10 -5.98 -11.51 -4.17
C ARG A 10 -4.81 -10.85 -3.45
N GLY A 11 -4.07 -10.00 -4.15
CA GLY A 11 -2.95 -9.29 -3.57
C GLY A 11 -3.39 -8.38 -2.43
N GLU A 12 -4.49 -7.66 -2.63
CA GLU A 12 -5.04 -6.77 -1.61
C GLU A 12 -5.51 -7.55 -0.38
N LEU A 13 -6.17 -8.69 -0.58
CA LEU A 13 -6.60 -9.56 0.51
C LEU A 13 -5.41 -10.14 1.26
N GLU A 14 -4.39 -10.56 0.53
CA GLU A 14 -3.15 -11.08 1.10
C GLU A 14 -2.45 -10.03 1.96
N LEU A 15 -2.35 -8.80 1.44
CA LEU A 15 -1.73 -7.70 2.19
C LEU A 15 -2.53 -7.34 3.44
N ALA A 16 -3.85 -7.22 3.32
CA ALA A 16 -4.70 -6.92 4.46
C ALA A 16 -4.52 -7.95 5.57
N LYS A 17 -4.48 -9.22 5.21
CA LYS A 17 -4.23 -10.30 6.17
C LYS A 17 -2.87 -10.14 6.85
N LYS A 18 -1.84 -9.82 6.06
CA LYS A 18 -0.49 -9.63 6.59
C LYS A 18 -0.43 -8.47 7.57
N LEU A 19 -1.06 -7.35 7.22
CA LEU A 19 -1.07 -6.17 8.09
C LEU A 19 -1.84 -6.40 9.39
N ARG A 20 -2.86 -7.26 9.38
CA ARG A 20 -3.55 -7.63 10.61
C ARG A 20 -2.63 -8.32 11.60
N GLU A 21 -1.60 -9.01 11.14
CA GLU A 21 -0.62 -9.64 12.02
C GLU A 21 0.17 -8.63 12.84
N TYR A 22 0.23 -7.37 12.36
CA TYR A 22 0.89 -6.28 13.08
C TYR A 22 -0.06 -5.53 14.03
N GLY A 23 -1.29 -5.99 14.16
CA GLY A 23 -2.23 -5.40 15.11
C GLY A 23 -3.19 -4.37 14.53
N TYR A 24 -3.19 -4.19 13.21
CA TYR A 24 -4.11 -3.24 12.56
C TYR A 24 -5.36 -3.95 12.06
N THR A 25 -6.47 -3.22 12.07
CA THR A 25 -7.74 -3.75 11.57
C THR A 25 -7.85 -3.48 10.06
N CYS A 26 -6.93 -4.04 9.31
CA CYS A 26 -6.86 -3.79 7.88
C CYS A 26 -7.83 -4.67 7.09
N ARG A 27 -8.36 -4.10 6.03
CA ARG A 27 -9.24 -4.78 5.09
C ARG A 27 -9.03 -4.22 3.69
N ARG A 28 -9.47 -4.96 2.70
CA ARG A 28 -9.44 -4.49 1.33
C ARG A 28 -10.32 -3.25 1.22
N GLY A 29 -9.83 -2.22 0.54
CA GLY A 29 -10.60 -1.02 0.29
C GLY A 29 -11.72 -1.26 -0.72
N GLN A 30 -12.72 -0.39 -0.71
CA GLN A 30 -13.79 -0.42 -1.69
C GLN A 30 -13.41 0.45 -2.88
N GLN A 31 -13.32 -0.19 -4.04
CA GLN A 31 -12.96 0.49 -5.27
C GLN A 31 -14.23 0.80 -6.05
N TYR A 32 -14.59 2.07 -6.10
CA TYR A 32 -15.72 2.51 -6.90
C TYR A 32 -15.21 3.00 -8.26
N CYS A 33 -16.06 2.94 -9.26
CA CYS A 33 -15.80 3.59 -10.55
C CYS A 33 -15.77 5.10 -10.32
N GLY A 34 -14.59 5.71 -10.39
CA GLY A 34 -14.42 7.13 -10.19
C GLY A 34 -13.29 7.46 -9.22
N ALA A 35 -13.04 8.75 -9.06
CA ALA A 35 -11.81 9.25 -8.42
C ALA A 35 -11.79 9.15 -6.90
N ASN A 36 -12.89 8.75 -6.25
CA ASN A 36 -13.01 8.84 -4.79
C ASN A 36 -13.10 7.50 -4.08
N GLY A 37 -12.54 6.47 -4.67
CA GLY A 37 -12.49 5.17 -4.01
C GLY A 37 -11.49 5.15 -2.87
N ASP A 38 -11.61 4.15 -2.02
CA ASP A 38 -10.63 3.88 -0.97
C ASP A 38 -9.28 3.55 -1.58
N ALA A 39 -8.23 3.65 -0.77
CA ALA A 39 -6.95 3.03 -1.07
C ALA A 39 -7.14 1.52 -1.26
N ASP A 40 -6.16 0.83 -1.83
CA ASP A 40 -6.24 -0.60 -2.09
C ASP A 40 -6.53 -1.40 -0.83
N VAL A 41 -5.92 -1.00 0.27
CA VAL A 41 -6.14 -1.56 1.61
C VAL A 41 -6.33 -0.38 2.56
N VAL A 42 -7.21 -0.53 3.52
CA VAL A 42 -7.46 0.50 4.54
C VAL A 42 -7.30 -0.09 5.93
N GLY A 43 -7.02 0.76 6.92
CA GLY A 43 -6.95 0.35 8.30
C GLY A 43 -5.71 0.78 9.08
N ILE A 44 -4.77 1.48 8.44
CA ILE A 44 -3.66 2.12 9.16
C ILE A 44 -3.94 3.63 9.15
N PRO A 45 -4.25 4.23 10.32
CA PRO A 45 -4.57 5.66 10.36
C PRO A 45 -3.45 6.52 9.77
N GLY A 46 -3.82 7.47 8.93
CA GLY A 46 -2.87 8.43 8.35
C GLY A 46 -1.99 7.87 7.23
N VAL A 47 -2.24 6.65 6.78
CA VAL A 47 -1.44 6.02 5.72
C VAL A 47 -2.33 5.67 4.54
N HIS A 48 -1.92 6.10 3.35
CA HIS A 48 -2.50 5.63 2.10
C HIS A 48 -1.74 4.37 1.69
N ILE A 49 -2.42 3.24 1.69
CA ILE A 49 -1.82 1.93 1.41
C ILE A 49 -2.06 1.56 -0.05
N GLU A 50 -0.99 1.55 -0.83
CA GLU A 50 -1.01 1.10 -2.22
C GLU A 50 -0.46 -0.32 -2.26
N CYS A 51 -1.19 -1.24 -2.87
CA CYS A 51 -0.79 -2.65 -2.93
C CYS A 51 -0.32 -3.03 -4.33
N LYS A 52 0.87 -3.59 -4.43
CA LYS A 52 1.42 -4.05 -5.72
C LYS A 52 1.92 -5.50 -5.58
N ARG A 53 1.03 -6.43 -5.86
CA ARG A 53 1.36 -7.86 -5.88
C ARG A 53 1.63 -8.27 -7.32
N THR A 54 2.89 -8.14 -7.75
CA THR A 54 3.28 -8.30 -9.16
C THR A 54 4.75 -8.67 -9.25
N ASN A 55 5.12 -9.37 -10.32
CA ASN A 55 6.52 -9.66 -10.62
C ASN A 55 7.18 -8.52 -11.41
N ARG A 56 6.39 -7.59 -11.94
CA ARG A 56 6.88 -6.39 -12.63
C ARG A 56 7.01 -5.26 -11.63
N ILE A 57 8.22 -4.88 -11.32
CA ILE A 57 8.50 -3.85 -10.32
C ILE A 57 8.92 -2.56 -11.01
N SER A 58 8.07 -1.53 -10.89
CA SER A 58 8.33 -0.19 -11.42
C SER A 58 8.23 0.80 -10.26
N PRO A 59 9.32 0.95 -9.49
CA PRO A 59 9.23 1.66 -8.20
C PRO A 59 8.75 3.11 -8.33
N TYR A 60 9.27 3.85 -9.28
CA TYR A 60 8.87 5.25 -9.43
C TYR A 60 7.41 5.39 -9.82
N ASP A 61 6.93 4.55 -10.74
CA ASP A 61 5.53 4.56 -11.14
C ASP A 61 4.61 4.24 -9.96
N PHE A 62 5.01 3.26 -9.16
CA PHE A 62 4.22 2.85 -7.98
C PHE A 62 4.12 3.99 -6.96
N VAL A 63 5.25 4.65 -6.68
CA VAL A 63 5.26 5.76 -5.73
C VAL A 63 4.45 6.94 -6.27
N GLU A 64 4.60 7.26 -7.55
CA GLU A 64 3.84 8.36 -8.16
C GLU A 64 2.33 8.11 -8.05
N GLN A 65 1.90 6.86 -8.28
CA GLN A 65 0.50 6.51 -8.14
C GLN A 65 0.02 6.70 -6.71
N ALA A 66 0.79 6.22 -5.74
CA ALA A 66 0.44 6.35 -4.33
C ALA A 66 0.34 7.84 -3.92
N GLN A 67 1.29 8.65 -4.38
CA GLN A 67 1.27 10.09 -4.10
C GLN A 67 0.06 10.78 -4.70
N ARG A 68 -0.30 10.39 -5.92
CA ARG A 68 -1.43 10.98 -6.63
C ARG A 68 -2.76 10.62 -5.96
N ASP A 69 -2.87 9.40 -5.44
CA ASP A 69 -4.12 8.89 -4.87
C ASP A 69 -4.26 9.16 -3.38
N ALA A 70 -3.18 9.47 -2.69
CA ALA A 70 -3.23 9.78 -1.25
C ALA A 70 -4.01 11.06 -1.01
N LYS A 71 -4.81 11.05 0.05
CA LYS A 71 -5.54 12.24 0.48
C LYS A 71 -4.61 13.13 1.29
N GLU A 72 -5.00 14.41 1.43
CA GLU A 72 -4.22 15.34 2.22
C GLU A 72 -4.02 14.80 3.64
N GLY A 73 -2.80 14.87 4.11
CA GLY A 73 -2.44 14.39 5.45
C GLY A 73 -2.10 12.91 5.53
N GLU A 74 -2.28 12.16 4.43
CA GLU A 74 -1.92 10.74 4.41
C GLU A 74 -0.49 10.56 3.90
N LEU A 75 0.22 9.62 4.51
CA LEU A 75 1.54 9.20 4.05
C LEU A 75 1.36 8.14 2.95
N PRO A 76 1.83 8.39 1.73
CA PRO A 76 1.74 7.38 0.66
C PRO A 76 2.82 6.31 0.83
N ILE A 77 2.39 5.08 1.02
CA ILE A 77 3.30 3.93 1.15
C ILE A 77 2.83 2.82 0.22
N VAL A 78 3.75 2.30 -0.58
CA VAL A 78 3.51 1.16 -1.45
C VAL A 78 3.99 -0.10 -0.75
N PHE A 79 3.10 -1.06 -0.57
CA PHE A 79 3.49 -2.39 -0.12
C PHE A 79 3.52 -3.29 -1.33
N LEU A 80 4.67 -3.88 -1.61
CA LEU A 80 4.85 -4.66 -2.82
C LEU A 80 5.44 -6.03 -2.52
N ARG A 81 5.09 -6.97 -3.36
CA ARG A 81 5.60 -8.33 -3.25
C ARG A 81 5.59 -8.98 -4.64
N ARG A 82 6.69 -9.61 -5.00
CA ARG A 82 6.73 -10.51 -6.15
C ARG A 82 6.63 -11.95 -5.64
N ASP A 83 6.46 -12.89 -6.57
CA ASP A 83 6.36 -14.32 -6.21
C ASP A 83 7.60 -14.77 -5.43
N ASN A 84 7.37 -15.63 -4.45
CA ASN A 84 8.44 -16.24 -3.64
C ASN A 84 9.33 -15.23 -2.91
N SER A 85 8.78 -14.09 -2.56
CA SER A 85 9.52 -13.01 -1.89
C SER A 85 8.71 -12.49 -0.71
N GLU A 86 9.38 -11.77 0.17
CA GLU A 86 8.72 -11.13 1.29
C GLU A 86 8.06 -9.82 0.85
N TRP A 87 7.14 -9.33 1.64
CA TRP A 87 6.56 -8.00 1.43
C TRP A 87 7.60 -6.93 1.73
N LEU A 88 7.68 -5.94 0.86
CA LEU A 88 8.52 -4.76 1.05
C LEU A 88 7.63 -3.52 1.15
N ALA A 89 8.14 -2.49 1.81
CA ALA A 89 7.50 -1.17 1.83
C ALA A 89 8.37 -0.20 1.03
N LEU A 90 7.74 0.53 0.13
CA LEU A 90 8.39 1.50 -0.76
C LEU A 90 7.70 2.85 -0.57
N MET A 91 8.48 3.90 -0.39
CA MET A 91 7.91 5.21 -0.07
C MET A 91 8.85 6.33 -0.52
N PRO A 92 8.33 7.54 -0.70
CA PRO A 92 9.21 8.70 -0.92
C PRO A 92 10.17 8.89 0.27
N MET A 93 11.36 9.41 0.00
CA MET A 93 12.35 9.58 1.05
C MET A 93 11.85 10.46 2.20
N ASP A 94 11.07 11.49 1.92
CA ASP A 94 10.53 12.35 2.96
C ASP A 94 9.58 11.62 3.90
N VAL A 95 8.82 10.66 3.39
CA VAL A 95 7.97 9.80 4.23
C VAL A 95 8.84 8.93 5.13
N ALA A 96 9.88 8.31 4.57
CA ALA A 96 10.81 7.49 5.34
C ALA A 96 11.49 8.32 6.43
N MET A 97 11.88 9.55 6.12
CA MET A 97 12.54 10.42 7.09
C MET A 97 11.60 10.84 8.23
N ARG A 98 10.32 11.05 7.94
CA ARG A 98 9.32 11.31 8.99
C ARG A 98 9.21 10.13 9.95
N LEU A 99 9.16 8.93 9.41
CA LEU A 99 9.07 7.71 10.21
C LEU A 99 10.33 7.51 11.05
N ILE A 100 11.50 7.75 10.46
CA ILE A 100 12.78 7.63 11.16
C ILE A 100 12.86 8.64 12.31
N LYS A 101 12.46 9.89 12.07
CA LYS A 101 12.45 10.91 13.12
C LYS A 101 11.49 10.56 14.25
N SER A 102 10.36 9.98 13.91
CA SER A 102 9.40 9.50 14.91
C SER A 102 10.02 8.39 15.76
N TRP A 103 10.79 7.51 15.15
CA TRP A 103 11.51 6.45 15.85
C TRP A 103 12.56 6.98 16.81
N GLU A 104 13.22 8.10 16.45
CA GLU A 104 14.30 8.70 17.26
C GLU A 104 13.83 9.47 18.49
N VAL A 105 12.53 9.70 18.62
CA VAL A 105 11.99 10.64 19.62
C VAL A 105 12.14 10.13 21.06
N ASP A 106 12.60 8.95 21.24
CA ASP A 106 12.93 8.49 22.61
C ASP A 106 14.43 8.44 22.84
#